data_40b644936aa457606e30ac1def70e14b
#
_entry.id   40b644936aa457606e30ac1def70e14b
#
_cell.length_a   1.000
_cell.length_b   1.000
_cell.length_c   1.000
_cell.angle_alpha   90.00
_cell.angle_beta   90.00
_cell.angle_gamma   90.00
#
_symmetry.space_group_name_H-M   'P 1'
#
loop_
_entity.id
_entity.type
_entity.pdbx_description
1 polymer ?
#
loop_
_entity_poly.entity_id
_entity_poly.type
_entity_poly.pdbx_seq_one_letter_code
_entity_poly.pdbx_strand_id
1 'polypeptide(L)'
;KYGSSKIPAKDTSFIKNNFDGEVQKGGRSEALRIIESFLKIRVQSYLFNLSAPGKSEKFCSRISSHLTWGTISMKELLKLVEDRKVNLSAEEAKSWKRNLTAFTSRLSWRCHFIQKIEDKPSIEYKCMHSFYESLRENVFNKDYFIAWKEGRTGYPFVDACMRSLNYNGWITFRMRAMIVSFASYDLWLDWRKTGYHLAQTFTDYEPGIHYSQLQMQSGVT
;
A
#
# COMPACT_ATOMS: atom_id res chain seq x y z
N LYS A 1 22.54 24.32 12.22
CA LYS A 1 23.22 23.00 12.13
C LYS A 1 22.45 22.06 13.04
N TYR A 2 21.62 21.22 12.48
CA TYR A 2 20.99 20.12 13.23
C TYR A 2 22.05 19.04 13.41
N GLY A 3 22.46 18.78 14.66
CA GLY A 3 23.37 17.71 14.99
C GLY A 3 22.73 16.37 14.60
N SER A 4 23.44 15.54 13.86
CA SER A 4 23.02 14.18 13.61
C SER A 4 23.04 13.44 14.95
N SER A 5 21.90 13.21 15.56
CA SER A 5 21.78 12.28 16.66
C SER A 5 22.16 10.90 16.13
N LYS A 6 23.19 10.28 16.68
CA LYS A 6 23.52 8.89 16.37
C LYS A 6 22.30 8.05 16.80
N ILE A 7 21.64 7.43 15.84
CA ILE A 7 20.64 6.41 16.15
C ILE A 7 21.37 5.31 16.93
N PRO A 8 20.94 4.96 18.15
CA PRO A 8 21.60 3.90 18.91
C PRO A 8 21.61 2.63 18.07
N ALA A 9 22.80 2.13 17.76
CA ALA A 9 22.92 0.86 17.08
C ALA A 9 22.37 -0.23 18.02
N LYS A 10 21.30 -0.89 17.60
CA LYS A 10 20.84 -2.19 18.10
C LYS A 10 19.98 -2.31 19.36
N ASP A 11 19.42 -1.29 19.94
CA ASP A 11 18.32 -1.57 20.87
C ASP A 11 17.00 -1.64 20.08
N THR A 12 16.75 -2.80 19.47
CA THR A 12 15.49 -3.12 18.80
C THR A 12 14.56 -3.96 19.70
N SER A 13 14.86 -4.06 20.99
CA SER A 13 14.08 -4.87 21.93
C SER A 13 12.61 -4.42 22.06
N PHE A 14 12.30 -3.16 21.70
CA PHE A 14 10.96 -2.62 21.63
C PHE A 14 10.26 -2.84 20.28
N ILE A 15 10.99 -3.26 19.23
CA ILE A 15 10.41 -3.55 17.92
C ILE A 15 9.97 -5.01 17.91
N LYS A 16 8.69 -5.24 18.20
CA LYS A 16 8.11 -6.56 17.94
C LYS A 16 8.02 -6.75 16.43
N ASN A 17 8.71 -7.75 15.93
CA ASN A 17 8.48 -8.20 14.56
C ASN A 17 7.11 -8.88 14.51
N ASN A 18 6.12 -8.19 13.92
CA ASN A 18 4.75 -8.69 13.81
C ASN A 18 4.53 -9.54 12.55
N PHE A 19 5.61 -9.85 11.82
CA PHE A 19 5.54 -10.59 10.57
C PHE A 19 6.21 -11.96 10.68
N ASP A 20 5.57 -12.96 10.14
CA ASP A 20 6.09 -14.34 10.12
C ASP A 20 7.15 -14.57 9.04
N GLY A 21 7.30 -13.62 8.11
CA GLY A 21 8.18 -13.72 6.95
C GLY A 21 9.15 -12.57 6.78
N GLU A 22 9.82 -12.54 5.64
CA GLU A 22 10.76 -11.48 5.29
C GLU A 22 10.03 -10.22 4.81
N VAL A 23 10.12 -9.18 5.59
CA VAL A 23 9.66 -7.84 5.21
C VAL A 23 10.67 -7.21 4.25
N GLN A 24 10.18 -6.36 3.35
CA GLN A 24 11.03 -5.61 2.43
C GLN A 24 12.08 -4.80 3.18
N LYS A 25 13.36 -4.93 2.78
CA LYS A 25 14.47 -4.18 3.38
C LYS A 25 14.30 -2.68 3.20
N GLY A 26 14.57 -1.93 4.26
CA GLY A 26 14.55 -0.48 4.26
C GLY A 26 15.87 0.15 3.82
N GLY A 27 15.91 1.49 3.85
CA GLY A 27 17.12 2.27 3.59
C GLY A 27 17.22 2.79 2.14
N ARG A 28 18.02 3.84 1.97
CA ARG A 28 18.16 4.55 0.70
C ARG A 28 18.81 3.71 -0.39
N SER A 29 19.86 2.97 -0.07
CA SER A 29 20.55 2.10 -1.04
C SER A 29 19.58 1.05 -1.61
N GLU A 30 18.73 0.49 -0.78
CA GLU A 30 17.73 -0.47 -1.20
C GLU A 30 16.63 0.18 -2.05
N ALA A 31 16.17 1.39 -1.69
CA ALA A 31 15.22 2.15 -2.50
C ALA A 31 15.76 2.39 -3.93
N LEU A 32 17.02 2.81 -4.05
CA LEU A 32 17.67 3.03 -5.35
C LEU A 32 17.83 1.72 -6.14
N ARG A 33 18.24 0.64 -5.50
CA ARG A 33 18.36 -0.68 -6.12
C ARG A 33 17.02 -1.19 -6.68
N ILE A 34 15.95 -1.02 -5.91
CA ILE A 34 14.60 -1.46 -6.29
C ILE A 34 14.07 -0.64 -7.44
N ILE A 35 14.20 0.70 -7.39
CA ILE A 35 13.69 1.54 -8.48
C ILE A 35 14.50 1.37 -9.77
N GLU A 36 15.81 1.22 -9.66
CA GLU A 36 16.67 0.94 -10.81
C GLU A 36 16.27 -0.37 -11.48
N SER A 37 16.10 -1.44 -10.72
CA SER A 37 15.61 -2.74 -11.23
C SER A 37 14.24 -2.61 -11.89
N PHE A 38 13.34 -1.79 -11.32
CA PHE A 38 12.02 -1.55 -11.91
C PHE A 38 12.13 -0.83 -13.25
N LEU A 39 12.87 0.27 -13.29
CA LEU A 39 12.99 1.11 -14.49
C LEU A 39 13.78 0.45 -15.63
N LYS A 40 14.69 -0.48 -15.32
CA LYS A 40 15.50 -1.18 -16.33
C LYS A 40 14.89 -2.48 -16.86
N ILE A 41 14.05 -3.15 -16.05
CA ILE A 41 13.59 -4.51 -16.39
C ILE A 41 12.10 -4.67 -16.18
N ARG A 42 11.61 -4.43 -14.95
CA ARG A 42 10.28 -4.86 -14.52
C ARG A 42 9.14 -4.01 -15.08
N VAL A 43 9.42 -2.75 -15.43
CA VAL A 43 8.43 -1.82 -15.97
C VAL A 43 7.80 -2.29 -17.27
N GLN A 44 8.52 -3.07 -18.07
CA GLN A 44 8.04 -3.61 -19.34
C GLN A 44 6.69 -4.32 -19.22
N SER A 45 6.48 -5.05 -18.15
CA SER A 45 5.26 -5.85 -17.92
C SER A 45 4.38 -5.31 -16.76
N TYR A 46 4.62 -4.08 -16.33
CA TYR A 46 4.00 -3.50 -15.14
C TYR A 46 2.47 -3.53 -15.18
N LEU A 47 1.85 -2.99 -16.24
CA LEU A 47 0.38 -2.94 -16.35
C LEU A 47 -0.25 -4.34 -16.40
N PHE A 48 0.40 -5.28 -17.05
CA PHE A 48 -0.10 -6.65 -17.14
C PHE A 48 -0.10 -7.36 -15.77
N ASN A 49 0.93 -7.09 -14.95
CA ASN A 49 1.12 -7.77 -13.68
C ASN A 49 0.61 -6.99 -12.46
N LEU A 50 0.22 -5.71 -12.64
CA LEU A 50 -0.17 -4.81 -11.55
C LEU A 50 -1.28 -5.38 -10.64
N SER A 51 -2.18 -6.14 -11.20
CA SER A 51 -3.32 -6.73 -10.50
C SER A 51 -3.24 -8.27 -10.37
N ALA A 52 -2.14 -8.87 -10.83
CA ALA A 52 -1.98 -10.31 -10.77
C ALA A 52 -1.45 -10.75 -9.40
N PRO A 53 -2.18 -11.56 -8.60
CA PRO A 53 -1.73 -12.00 -7.29
C PRO A 53 -0.31 -12.60 -7.35
N GLY A 54 0.26 -13.47 -7.13
CA GLY A 54 1.59 -14.04 -7.17
C GLY A 54 2.64 -13.43 -8.12
N LYS A 55 2.25 -12.64 -9.12
CA LYS A 55 3.22 -11.99 -10.05
C LYS A 55 3.54 -10.55 -9.66
N SER A 56 2.59 -9.84 -9.08
CA SER A 56 2.72 -8.41 -8.77
C SER A 56 3.89 -8.10 -7.82
N GLU A 57 4.19 -8.97 -6.90
CA GLU A 57 5.32 -8.79 -5.99
C GLU A 57 6.66 -8.70 -6.74
N LYS A 58 6.80 -9.50 -7.80
CA LYS A 58 8.02 -9.52 -8.64
C LYS A 58 8.05 -8.38 -9.67
N PHE A 59 6.91 -7.96 -10.20
CA PHE A 59 6.84 -7.04 -11.35
C PHE A 59 6.40 -5.62 -11.00
N CYS A 60 5.76 -5.38 -9.85
CA CYS A 60 5.48 -4.02 -9.39
C CYS A 60 6.74 -3.31 -8.90
N SER A 61 6.66 -1.98 -8.80
CA SER A 61 7.82 -1.15 -8.40
C SER A 61 8.33 -1.47 -7.00
N ARG A 62 7.44 -1.83 -6.07
CA ARG A 62 7.75 -2.05 -4.65
C ARG A 62 8.34 -0.84 -3.94
N ILE A 63 8.10 0.37 -4.46
CA ILE A 63 8.67 1.62 -3.94
C ILE A 63 7.80 2.28 -2.86
N SER A 64 6.57 1.80 -2.63
CA SER A 64 5.60 2.42 -1.72
C SER A 64 6.12 2.56 -0.30
N SER A 65 6.70 1.52 0.29
CA SER A 65 7.30 1.58 1.64
C SER A 65 8.43 2.60 1.71
N HIS A 66 9.26 2.69 0.68
CA HIS A 66 10.36 3.65 0.64
C HIS A 66 9.90 5.11 0.53
N LEU A 67 8.77 5.36 -0.15
CA LEU A 67 8.14 6.68 -0.18
C LEU A 67 7.51 7.04 1.16
N THR A 68 6.86 6.09 1.82
CA THR A 68 6.24 6.30 3.12
C THR A 68 7.28 6.61 4.19
N TRP A 69 8.38 5.88 4.22
CA TRP A 69 9.47 6.06 5.19
C TRP A 69 10.52 7.09 4.76
N GLY A 70 10.30 7.80 3.65
CA GLY A 70 11.16 8.90 3.20
C GLY A 70 12.58 8.49 2.79
N THR A 71 12.83 7.21 2.51
CA THR A 71 14.15 6.73 2.06
C THR A 71 14.46 7.12 0.61
N ILE A 72 13.45 7.51 -0.14
CA ILE A 72 13.52 8.22 -1.43
C ILE A 72 12.43 9.28 -1.48
N SER A 73 12.72 10.46 -2.03
CA SER A 73 11.71 11.50 -2.17
C SER A 73 10.88 11.31 -3.45
N MET A 74 9.63 11.82 -3.43
CA MET A 74 8.78 11.84 -4.63
C MET A 74 9.44 12.59 -5.79
N LYS A 75 10.08 13.73 -5.50
CA LYS A 75 10.78 14.56 -6.49
C LYS A 75 11.91 13.77 -7.18
N GLU A 76 12.72 13.08 -6.39
CA GLU A 76 13.81 12.24 -6.92
C GLU A 76 13.26 11.07 -7.77
N LEU A 77 12.23 10.39 -7.26
CA LEU A 77 11.60 9.30 -8.00
C LEU A 77 11.05 9.75 -9.35
N LEU A 78 10.34 10.88 -9.39
CA LEU A 78 9.81 11.44 -10.63
C LEU A 78 10.93 11.80 -11.61
N LYS A 79 12.04 12.37 -11.12
CA LYS A 79 13.20 12.65 -11.97
C LYS A 79 13.77 11.38 -12.59
N LEU A 80 13.96 10.31 -11.81
CA LEU A 80 14.45 9.03 -12.35
C LEU A 80 13.51 8.44 -13.42
N VAL A 81 12.19 8.58 -13.23
CA VAL A 81 11.20 8.13 -14.20
C VAL A 81 11.26 8.95 -15.49
N GLU A 82 11.36 10.28 -15.39
CA GLU A 82 11.46 11.15 -16.57
C GLU A 82 12.77 10.94 -17.32
N ASP A 83 13.89 10.85 -16.60
CA ASP A 83 15.20 10.54 -17.20
C ASP A 83 15.13 9.20 -17.98
N ARG A 84 14.43 8.20 -17.43
CA ARG A 84 14.23 6.93 -18.12
C ARG A 84 13.34 7.06 -19.37
N LYS A 85 12.27 7.84 -19.30
CA LYS A 85 11.38 8.08 -20.47
C LYS A 85 12.11 8.75 -21.64
N VAL A 86 12.98 9.71 -21.35
CA VAL A 86 13.78 10.40 -22.36
C VAL A 86 14.81 9.47 -23.01
N ASN A 87 15.38 8.56 -22.24
CA ASN A 87 16.44 7.65 -22.68
C ASN A 87 15.95 6.28 -23.15
N LEU A 88 14.65 6.13 -23.48
CA LEU A 88 14.14 4.91 -24.09
C LEU A 88 14.62 4.77 -25.53
N SER A 89 15.09 3.57 -25.90
CA SER A 89 15.30 3.23 -27.31
C SER A 89 13.96 3.22 -28.06
N ALA A 90 14.02 3.30 -29.39
CA ALA A 90 12.81 3.25 -30.23
C ALA A 90 11.98 1.96 -30.03
N GLU A 91 12.65 0.85 -29.75
CA GLU A 91 12.01 -0.44 -29.47
C GLU A 91 11.38 -0.47 -28.08
N GLU A 92 12.10 -0.03 -27.06
CA GLU A 92 11.57 0.07 -25.69
C GLU A 92 10.38 1.03 -25.63
N ALA A 93 10.42 2.14 -26.33
CA ALA A 93 9.37 3.14 -26.33
C ALA A 93 8.01 2.55 -26.74
N LYS A 94 7.95 1.56 -27.62
CA LYS A 94 6.72 0.89 -28.06
C LYS A 94 5.98 0.21 -26.91
N SER A 95 6.71 -0.41 -25.97
CA SER A 95 6.11 -1.20 -24.90
C SER A 95 6.18 -0.49 -23.51
N TRP A 96 7.23 0.27 -23.24
CA TRP A 96 7.50 0.81 -21.89
C TRP A 96 6.86 2.17 -21.63
N LYS A 97 6.69 3.02 -22.64
CA LYS A 97 6.15 4.37 -22.48
C LYS A 97 4.78 4.36 -21.79
N ARG A 98 3.89 3.44 -22.19
CA ARG A 98 2.57 3.27 -21.59
C ARG A 98 2.67 2.83 -20.11
N ASN A 99 3.57 1.92 -19.80
CA ASN A 99 3.80 1.43 -18.45
C ASN A 99 4.37 2.50 -17.52
N LEU A 100 5.35 3.28 -18.00
CA LEU A 100 5.92 4.42 -17.27
C LEU A 100 4.87 5.52 -17.03
N THR A 101 4.05 5.83 -18.03
CA THR A 101 2.94 6.79 -17.88
C THR A 101 1.93 6.32 -16.82
N ALA A 102 1.56 5.05 -16.85
CA ALA A 102 0.68 4.48 -15.84
C ALA A 102 1.31 4.52 -14.44
N PHE A 103 2.60 4.25 -14.33
CA PHE A 103 3.32 4.34 -13.06
C PHE A 103 3.34 5.79 -12.54
N THR A 104 3.66 6.78 -13.37
CA THR A 104 3.61 8.21 -13.02
C THR A 104 2.22 8.62 -12.54
N SER A 105 1.16 8.17 -13.21
CA SER A 105 -0.22 8.42 -12.77
C SER A 105 -0.48 7.89 -11.36
N ARG A 106 0.07 6.73 -10.98
CA ARG A 106 -0.07 6.21 -9.60
C ARG A 106 0.64 7.09 -8.56
N LEU A 107 1.77 7.69 -8.92
CA LEU A 107 2.45 8.65 -8.06
C LEU A 107 1.63 9.92 -7.86
N SER A 108 0.96 10.41 -8.90
CA SER A 108 0.05 11.56 -8.80
C SER A 108 -1.16 11.25 -7.90
N TRP A 109 -1.74 10.06 -7.99
CA TRP A 109 -2.81 9.62 -7.09
C TRP A 109 -2.36 9.58 -5.62
N ARG A 110 -1.12 9.17 -5.36
CA ARG A 110 -0.57 9.22 -4.00
C ARG A 110 -0.60 10.65 -3.45
N CYS A 111 -0.10 11.62 -4.19
CA CYS A 111 -0.12 13.03 -3.79
C CYS A 111 -1.55 13.53 -3.55
N HIS A 112 -2.48 13.22 -4.46
CA HIS A 112 -3.88 13.58 -4.33
C HIS A 112 -4.51 13.09 -3.01
N PHE A 113 -4.30 11.84 -2.63
CA PHE A 113 -4.87 11.30 -1.40
C PHE A 113 -4.22 11.85 -0.13
N ILE A 114 -2.93 12.18 -0.17
CA ILE A 114 -2.25 12.87 0.94
C ILE A 114 -2.85 14.25 1.13
N GLN A 115 -3.00 15.04 0.06
CA GLN A 115 -3.64 16.37 0.13
C GLN A 115 -5.08 16.27 0.64
N LYS A 116 -5.81 15.25 0.22
CA LYS A 116 -7.20 15.07 0.65
C LYS A 116 -7.34 14.90 2.17
N ILE A 117 -6.44 14.19 2.84
CA ILE A 117 -6.49 14.07 4.29
C ILE A 117 -5.97 15.34 4.99
N GLU A 118 -5.02 16.05 4.40
CA GLU A 118 -4.57 17.37 4.87
C GLU A 118 -5.72 18.38 4.87
N ASP A 119 -6.52 18.41 3.79
CA ASP A 119 -7.68 19.29 3.66
C ASP A 119 -8.84 18.89 4.60
N LYS A 120 -9.00 17.59 4.87
CA LYS A 120 -10.08 17.05 5.70
C LYS A 120 -9.57 15.95 6.64
N PRO A 121 -8.87 16.30 7.75
CA PRO A 121 -8.29 15.31 8.68
C PRO A 121 -9.32 14.36 9.30
N SER A 122 -10.59 14.78 9.36
CA SER A 122 -11.67 13.95 9.91
C SER A 122 -11.94 12.65 9.12
N ILE A 123 -11.40 12.51 7.90
CA ILE A 123 -11.48 11.27 7.11
C ILE A 123 -10.88 10.07 7.87
N GLU A 124 -9.93 10.30 8.77
CA GLU A 124 -9.33 9.24 9.59
C GLU A 124 -10.35 8.51 10.48
N TYR A 125 -11.38 9.20 10.97
CA TYR A 125 -12.30 8.66 11.97
C TYR A 125 -13.79 8.88 11.68
N LYS A 126 -14.15 9.77 10.72
CA LYS A 126 -15.51 10.01 10.27
C LYS A 126 -15.71 9.56 8.84
N CYS A 127 -16.91 9.10 8.52
CA CYS A 127 -17.26 8.79 7.13
C CYS A 127 -17.17 10.05 6.25
N MET A 128 -16.69 9.91 5.03
CA MET A 128 -16.68 11.01 4.07
C MET A 128 -18.09 11.53 3.80
N HIS A 129 -19.05 10.62 3.70
CA HIS A 129 -20.47 10.93 3.63
C HIS A 129 -21.13 10.64 4.99
N SER A 130 -21.58 11.69 5.67
CA SER A 130 -22.11 11.63 7.04
C SER A 130 -23.34 10.71 7.22
N PHE A 131 -24.09 10.45 6.16
CA PHE A 131 -25.24 9.53 6.18
C PHE A 131 -24.86 8.10 6.60
N TYR A 132 -23.63 7.68 6.35
CA TYR A 132 -23.15 6.32 6.68
C TYR A 132 -22.44 6.23 8.03
N GLU A 133 -22.49 7.28 8.87
CA GLU A 133 -21.69 7.37 10.09
C GLU A 133 -21.89 6.20 11.04
N SER A 134 -23.13 5.72 11.20
CA SER A 134 -23.48 4.64 12.14
C SER A 134 -23.79 3.30 11.48
N LEU A 135 -23.50 3.14 10.19
CA LEU A 135 -23.99 2.00 9.40
C LEU A 135 -23.64 0.63 9.96
N ARG A 136 -22.44 0.45 10.57
CA ARG A 136 -21.93 -0.85 11.08
C ARG A 136 -21.44 -0.80 12.51
N GLU A 137 -21.60 0.31 13.20
CA GLU A 137 -20.98 0.51 14.53
C GLU A 137 -21.54 -0.41 15.61
N ASN A 138 -22.86 -0.70 15.56
CA ASN A 138 -23.58 -1.39 16.63
C ASN A 138 -23.66 -2.92 16.45
N VAL A 139 -23.08 -3.47 15.36
CA VAL A 139 -23.23 -4.89 15.00
C VAL A 139 -21.89 -5.59 14.77
N PHE A 140 -20.87 -5.22 15.50
CA PHE A 140 -19.53 -5.76 15.31
C PHE A 140 -19.43 -7.23 15.78
N ASN A 141 -19.16 -8.14 14.83
CA ASN A 141 -18.90 -9.54 15.13
C ASN A 141 -17.39 -9.77 15.31
N LYS A 142 -16.99 -10.06 16.55
CA LYS A 142 -15.59 -10.28 16.92
C LYS A 142 -14.99 -11.54 16.27
N ASP A 143 -15.77 -12.61 16.13
CA ASP A 143 -15.29 -13.86 15.58
C ASP A 143 -15.03 -13.73 14.07
N TYR A 144 -15.90 -13.02 13.35
CA TYR A 144 -15.69 -12.71 11.94
C TYR A 144 -14.45 -11.82 11.74
N PHE A 145 -14.26 -10.83 12.62
CA PHE A 145 -13.07 -9.99 12.56
C PHE A 145 -11.79 -10.78 12.79
N ILE A 146 -11.77 -11.67 13.78
CA ILE A 146 -10.62 -12.54 14.06
C ILE A 146 -10.37 -13.49 12.89
N ALA A 147 -11.40 -14.14 12.36
CA ALA A 147 -11.27 -15.04 11.22
C ALA A 147 -10.70 -14.32 9.99
N TRP A 148 -11.19 -13.12 9.69
CA TRP A 148 -10.68 -12.28 8.62
C TRP A 148 -9.23 -11.86 8.86
N LYS A 149 -8.91 -11.34 10.03
CA LYS A 149 -7.56 -10.91 10.42
C LYS A 149 -6.53 -12.04 10.28
N GLU A 150 -6.90 -13.25 10.64
CA GLU A 150 -6.02 -14.43 10.62
C GLU A 150 -6.03 -15.17 9.27
N GLY A 151 -6.87 -14.77 8.32
CA GLY A 151 -6.99 -15.43 7.03
C GLY A 151 -7.54 -16.84 7.12
N ARG A 152 -8.64 -17.03 7.88
CA ARG A 152 -9.34 -18.30 8.08
C ARG A 152 -10.86 -18.15 7.97
N THR A 153 -11.31 -17.31 7.05
CA THR A 153 -12.72 -17.06 6.79
C THR A 153 -13.42 -18.21 6.07
N GLY A 154 -12.66 -19.14 5.48
CA GLY A 154 -13.16 -20.19 4.60
C GLY A 154 -13.27 -19.78 3.12
N TYR A 155 -12.98 -18.52 2.80
CA TYR A 155 -12.90 -18.02 1.42
C TYR A 155 -11.44 -18.04 0.95
N PRO A 156 -11.02 -19.03 0.13
CA PRO A 156 -9.61 -19.34 -0.10
C PRO A 156 -8.78 -18.15 -0.59
N PHE A 157 -9.35 -17.31 -1.46
CA PHE A 157 -8.61 -16.17 -2.01
C PHE A 157 -8.46 -15.02 -1.01
N VAL A 158 -9.50 -14.73 -0.22
CA VAL A 158 -9.44 -13.76 0.88
C VAL A 158 -8.40 -14.19 1.91
N ASP A 159 -8.48 -15.45 2.32
CA ASP A 159 -7.59 -16.04 3.31
C ASP A 159 -6.13 -16.05 2.84
N ALA A 160 -5.88 -16.38 1.58
CA ALA A 160 -4.56 -16.31 0.99
C ALA A 160 -4.00 -14.88 0.99
N CYS A 161 -4.83 -13.88 0.67
CA CYS A 161 -4.41 -12.47 0.70
C CYS A 161 -4.10 -11.98 2.12
N MET A 162 -4.93 -12.34 3.11
CA MET A 162 -4.66 -11.96 4.51
C MET A 162 -3.43 -12.66 5.07
N ARG A 163 -3.24 -13.95 4.79
CA ARG A 163 -2.02 -14.66 5.19
C ARG A 163 -0.76 -14.10 4.51
N SER A 164 -0.83 -13.75 3.22
CA SER A 164 0.27 -13.09 2.52
C SER A 164 0.60 -11.74 3.14
N LEU A 165 -0.43 -10.95 3.49
CA LEU A 165 -0.25 -9.65 4.15
C LEU A 165 0.40 -9.83 5.53
N ASN A 166 -0.07 -10.77 6.33
CA ASN A 166 0.50 -11.07 7.65
C ASN A 166 1.94 -11.57 7.56
N TYR A 167 2.30 -12.27 6.47
CA TYR A 167 3.63 -12.82 6.25
C TYR A 167 4.68 -11.75 5.92
N ASN A 168 4.37 -10.79 5.02
CA ASN A 168 5.36 -9.85 4.49
C ASN A 168 4.98 -8.36 4.55
N GLY A 169 3.79 -8.04 5.08
CA GLY A 169 3.33 -6.66 5.24
C GLY A 169 2.93 -5.95 3.95
N TRP A 170 2.78 -6.67 2.84
CA TRP A 170 2.44 -6.05 1.56
C TRP A 170 1.59 -6.95 0.66
N ILE A 171 0.56 -6.38 0.05
CA ILE A 171 -0.21 -6.96 -1.06
C ILE A 171 -0.54 -5.88 -2.08
N THR A 172 -0.95 -6.28 -3.29
CA THR A 172 -1.30 -5.32 -4.33
C THR A 172 -2.55 -4.53 -4.01
N PHE A 173 -2.72 -3.39 -4.70
CA PHE A 173 -3.89 -2.54 -4.53
C PHE A 173 -5.22 -3.29 -4.72
N ARG A 174 -5.33 -4.14 -5.74
CA ARG A 174 -6.56 -4.91 -5.99
C ARG A 174 -6.89 -5.88 -4.86
N MET A 175 -5.89 -6.52 -4.27
CA MET A 175 -6.09 -7.39 -3.11
C MET A 175 -6.47 -6.59 -1.88
N ARG A 176 -5.88 -5.41 -1.67
CA ARG A 176 -6.30 -4.48 -0.60
C ARG A 176 -7.77 -4.10 -0.72
N ALA A 177 -8.19 -3.69 -1.92
CA ALA A 177 -9.58 -3.35 -2.19
C ALA A 177 -10.52 -4.53 -1.89
N MET A 178 -10.16 -5.73 -2.34
CA MET A 178 -10.96 -6.93 -2.15
C MET A 178 -11.09 -7.33 -0.67
N ILE A 179 -10.01 -7.36 0.10
CA ILE A 179 -10.09 -7.74 1.54
C ILE A 179 -10.88 -6.72 2.37
N VAL A 180 -10.84 -5.43 2.01
CA VAL A 180 -11.66 -4.39 2.65
C VAL A 180 -13.12 -4.51 2.25
N SER A 181 -13.39 -4.68 0.96
CA SER A 181 -14.76 -4.89 0.46
C SER A 181 -15.41 -6.11 1.10
N PHE A 182 -14.71 -7.25 1.13
CA PHE A 182 -15.19 -8.47 1.77
C PHE A 182 -15.48 -8.26 3.26
N ALA A 183 -14.57 -7.62 4.00
CA ALA A 183 -14.79 -7.33 5.42
C ALA A 183 -16.02 -6.46 5.66
N SER A 184 -16.25 -5.48 4.77
CA SER A 184 -17.30 -4.49 4.94
C SER A 184 -18.68 -4.95 4.46
N TYR A 185 -18.74 -5.68 3.34
CA TYR A 185 -20.02 -6.11 2.74
C TYR A 185 -20.44 -7.53 3.11
N ASP A 186 -19.50 -8.46 3.09
CA ASP A 186 -19.82 -9.87 3.35
C ASP A 186 -19.80 -10.20 4.86
N LEU A 187 -18.86 -9.63 5.60
CA LEU A 187 -18.76 -9.81 7.05
C LEU A 187 -19.43 -8.70 7.86
N TRP A 188 -19.87 -7.63 7.22
CA TRP A 188 -20.54 -6.47 7.81
C TRP A 188 -19.73 -5.79 8.93
N LEU A 189 -18.39 -5.75 8.78
CA LEU A 189 -17.50 -5.17 9.79
C LEU A 189 -17.34 -3.66 9.58
N ASP A 190 -17.25 -2.93 10.69
CA ASP A 190 -16.96 -1.49 10.66
C ASP A 190 -15.55 -1.23 10.13
N TRP A 191 -15.47 -0.31 9.15
CA TRP A 191 -14.24 0.04 8.47
C TRP A 191 -13.15 0.60 9.40
N ARG A 192 -13.53 1.26 10.50
CA ARG A 192 -12.57 1.84 11.45
C ARG A 192 -11.76 0.74 12.14
N LYS A 193 -12.42 -0.34 12.52
CA LYS A 193 -11.77 -1.48 13.20
C LYS A 193 -10.89 -2.28 12.24
N THR A 194 -11.41 -2.57 11.04
CA THR A 194 -10.62 -3.26 10.01
C THR A 194 -9.46 -2.38 9.52
N GLY A 195 -9.70 -1.08 9.35
CA GLY A 195 -8.69 -0.11 8.96
C GLY A 195 -7.56 0.04 9.97
N TYR A 196 -7.89 0.10 11.26
CA TYR A 196 -6.86 0.15 12.30
C TYR A 196 -5.93 -1.08 12.26
N HIS A 197 -6.49 -2.27 12.09
CA HIS A 197 -5.69 -3.49 11.94
C HIS A 197 -4.79 -3.43 10.69
N LEU A 198 -5.35 -3.04 9.56
CA LEU A 198 -4.59 -2.93 8.31
C LEU A 198 -3.49 -1.86 8.39
N ALA A 199 -3.76 -0.74 9.07
CA ALA A 199 -2.75 0.31 9.30
C ALA A 199 -1.53 -0.22 10.06
N GLN A 200 -1.73 -1.12 11.01
CA GLN A 200 -0.64 -1.77 11.77
C GLN A 200 0.09 -2.84 10.96
N THR A 201 -0.52 -3.37 9.90
CA THR A 201 0.01 -4.50 9.15
C THR A 201 0.72 -4.06 7.86
N PHE A 202 0.28 -2.98 7.20
CA PHE A 202 0.93 -2.50 5.98
C PHE A 202 2.27 -1.82 6.25
N THR A 203 3.35 -2.34 5.66
CA THR A 203 4.70 -1.72 5.72
C THR A 203 4.78 -0.38 4.99
N ASP A 204 3.84 -0.11 4.10
CA ASP A 204 3.70 1.13 3.33
C ASP A 204 2.47 1.94 3.75
N TYR A 205 2.05 1.83 5.02
CA TYR A 205 0.94 2.61 5.56
C TYR A 205 1.16 4.12 5.35
N GLU A 206 0.21 4.75 4.68
CA GLU A 206 0.14 6.18 4.44
C GLU A 206 -1.29 6.65 4.74
N PRO A 207 -1.52 7.47 5.78
CA PRO A 207 -2.87 7.80 6.24
C PRO A 207 -3.81 8.30 5.16
N GLY A 208 -3.35 9.21 4.29
CA GLY A 208 -4.17 9.79 3.23
C GLY A 208 -4.67 8.75 2.25
N ILE A 209 -3.80 7.86 1.81
CA ILE A 209 -4.16 6.76 0.91
C ILE A 209 -5.03 5.75 1.65
N HIS A 210 -4.59 5.35 2.84
CA HIS A 210 -5.22 4.29 3.62
C HIS A 210 -6.69 4.59 3.91
N TYR A 211 -6.97 5.67 4.60
CA TYR A 211 -8.34 5.98 5.02
C TYR A 211 -9.25 6.35 3.85
N SER A 212 -8.73 7.06 2.86
CA SER A 212 -9.51 7.36 1.66
C SER A 212 -9.92 6.09 0.90
N GLN A 213 -8.98 5.18 0.67
CA GLN A 213 -9.26 3.92 -0.02
C GLN A 213 -10.12 2.97 0.81
N LEU A 214 -9.85 2.89 2.11
CA LEU A 214 -10.65 2.09 3.03
C LEU A 214 -12.12 2.47 2.99
N GLN A 215 -12.44 3.76 3.07
CA GLN A 215 -13.81 4.26 3.00
C GLN A 215 -14.45 4.02 1.63
N MET A 216 -13.71 4.26 0.54
CA MET A 216 -14.19 3.97 -0.81
C MET A 216 -14.56 2.48 -0.99
N GLN A 217 -13.72 1.57 -0.50
CA GLN A 217 -13.99 0.13 -0.60
C GLN A 217 -15.04 -0.36 0.38
N SER A 218 -15.31 0.38 1.45
CA SER A 218 -16.35 0.09 2.44
C SER A 218 -17.72 0.69 2.08
N GLY A 219 -17.81 1.50 1.01
CA GLY A 219 -19.03 2.14 0.56
C GLY A 219 -19.58 3.21 1.51
N VAL A 220 -18.70 4.00 2.11
CA VAL A 220 -19.08 5.07 3.06
C VAL A 220 -18.58 6.46 2.60
N THR A 221 -18.39 6.60 1.28
CA THR A 221 -17.97 7.86 0.62
C THR A 221 -19.13 8.54 -0.06
#